data_537cdf982cb725475d360d71306e918e
#
_entry.id   537cdf982cb725475d360d71306e918e
#
_cell.length_a   1.000
_cell.length_b   1.000
_cell.length_c   1.000
_cell.angle_alpha   90.00
_cell.angle_beta   90.00
_cell.angle_gamma   90.00
#
_symmetry.space_group_name_H-M   'P 1'
#
loop_
_entity.id
_entity.type
_entity.pdbx_description
1 polymer ?
#
loop_
_entity_poly.entity_id
_entity_poly.type
_entity_poly.pdbx_seq_one_letter_code
_entity_poly.pdbx_strand_id
1 'polypeptide(L)'
;MKMYCKIKRPDNTKYQIVRGEPVVIQEKLDGSNTAIYNDNGKLRLFSRSNELTKEDGLGGFVKYMRARERKILDNLPVGYVLYGEWLEQGKIPYNSLAKQGKIEPYYAFDLVSKLINTPTEDEDFTRVFASIKEMKEVANKIGLRTVPELDVINFTNYEELKQKYVDGQKSALENTDCIREGIVIKTLDGEKRIKIVGDTFQEVRTIKNTETKSPFAFLDRYITPMRINKFLTAIGIDKPTKEDYREIFKKLDVIAEDILTEEKEQILKDINRIIKKQAVPNIKEYVESKWYKWQLDMLTKK
;
A
#
# COMPACT_ATOMS: atom_id res chain seq x y z
N MET A 1 -11.61 -12.13 -2.38
CA MET A 1 -10.32 -12.67 -1.89
C MET A 1 -9.21 -11.68 -2.21
N LYS A 2 -8.47 -11.20 -1.21
CA LYS A 2 -7.32 -10.30 -1.41
C LYS A 2 -6.07 -11.13 -1.70
N MET A 3 -5.53 -11.04 -2.90
CA MET A 3 -4.34 -11.83 -3.26
C MET A 3 -3.05 -11.31 -2.62
N TYR A 4 -2.86 -9.99 -2.46
CA TYR A 4 -1.65 -9.42 -1.90
C TYR A 4 -1.91 -8.65 -0.62
N CYS A 5 -1.03 -8.83 0.39
CA CYS A 5 -1.11 -8.13 1.66
C CYS A 5 -0.76 -6.64 1.53
N LYS A 6 -1.28 -5.83 2.44
CA LYS A 6 -0.92 -4.40 2.51
C LYS A 6 0.51 -4.26 3.06
N ILE A 7 1.43 -3.69 2.27
CA ILE A 7 2.78 -3.34 2.77
C ILE A 7 2.63 -2.22 3.80
N LYS A 8 3.20 -2.44 4.98
CA LYS A 8 3.11 -1.49 6.10
C LYS A 8 4.05 -0.30 5.91
N ARG A 9 3.79 0.81 6.62
CA ARG A 9 4.64 1.99 6.70
C ARG A 9 5.57 1.91 7.92
N PRO A 10 6.61 2.76 8.01
CA PRO A 10 7.58 2.75 9.12
C PRO A 10 7.00 2.91 10.52
N ASP A 11 5.84 3.53 10.65
CA ASP A 11 5.14 3.75 11.93
C ASP A 11 4.46 2.50 12.52
N ASN A 12 4.44 1.39 11.77
CA ASN A 12 3.86 0.14 12.23
C ASN A 12 4.87 -0.70 13.02
N THR A 13 4.77 -0.67 14.33
CA THR A 13 5.70 -1.36 15.26
C THR A 13 5.78 -2.88 15.10
N LYS A 14 4.73 -3.52 14.57
CA LYS A 14 4.67 -4.99 14.40
C LYS A 14 5.63 -5.51 13.32
N TYR A 15 6.03 -4.66 12.36
CA TYR A 15 6.80 -5.07 11.18
C TYR A 15 8.13 -4.32 11.07
N GLN A 16 8.70 -3.90 12.20
CA GLN A 16 9.96 -3.16 12.19
C GLN A 16 11.12 -4.02 11.69
N ILE A 17 11.92 -3.43 10.82
CA ILE A 17 13.23 -3.93 10.43
C ILE A 17 14.23 -3.41 11.46
N VAL A 18 15.13 -4.28 11.93
CA VAL A 18 16.07 -3.94 13.01
C VAL A 18 17.34 -3.33 12.41
N ARG A 19 17.90 -2.31 13.07
CA ARG A 19 19.18 -1.70 12.64
C ARG A 19 20.28 -2.76 12.51
N GLY A 20 21.00 -2.75 11.39
CA GLY A 20 22.02 -3.72 11.05
C GLY A 20 21.50 -4.96 10.31
N GLU A 21 20.18 -5.14 10.20
CA GLU A 21 19.56 -6.24 9.44
C GLU A 21 19.83 -6.05 7.94
N PRO A 22 20.31 -7.07 7.21
CA PRO A 22 20.57 -6.96 5.78
C PRO A 22 19.25 -6.84 5.01
N VAL A 23 19.14 -5.82 4.16
CA VAL A 23 17.95 -5.50 3.39
C VAL A 23 18.29 -5.17 1.95
N VAL A 24 17.32 -5.42 1.05
CA VAL A 24 17.31 -4.89 -0.30
C VAL A 24 16.38 -3.71 -0.38
N ILE A 25 16.82 -2.68 -1.08
CA ILE A 25 16.03 -1.48 -1.41
C ILE A 25 15.54 -1.62 -2.84
N GLN A 26 14.24 -1.71 -3.02
CA GLN A 26 13.63 -1.80 -4.35
C GLN A 26 12.83 -0.53 -4.65
N GLU A 27 12.78 -0.13 -5.92
CA GLU A 27 11.91 0.95 -6.35
C GLU A 27 10.45 0.55 -6.19
N LYS A 28 9.65 1.42 -5.57
CA LYS A 28 8.20 1.29 -5.57
C LYS A 28 7.65 1.89 -6.86
N LEU A 29 7.18 1.02 -7.75
CA LEU A 29 6.53 1.45 -8.98
C LEU A 29 5.05 1.78 -8.72
N ASP A 30 4.52 2.75 -9.45
CA ASP A 30 3.11 3.15 -9.44
C ASP A 30 2.38 2.49 -10.60
N GLY A 31 1.47 1.62 -10.29
CA GLY A 31 0.66 0.90 -11.27
C GLY A 31 -0.48 0.15 -10.58
N SER A 32 -0.81 -1.01 -11.10
CA SER A 32 -1.79 -1.91 -10.49
C SER A 32 -1.13 -3.19 -10.00
N ASN A 33 -1.32 -3.49 -8.72
CA ASN A 33 -0.88 -4.76 -8.14
C ASN A 33 -1.62 -5.93 -8.79
N THR A 34 -0.86 -6.92 -9.24
CA THR A 34 -1.36 -8.10 -9.94
C THR A 34 -0.73 -9.38 -9.40
N ALA A 35 -1.42 -10.50 -9.62
CA ALA A 35 -0.92 -11.82 -9.27
C ALA A 35 -1.10 -12.80 -10.43
N ILE A 36 -0.06 -13.60 -10.64
CA ILE A 36 0.00 -14.71 -11.59
C ILE A 36 0.08 -16.00 -10.77
N TYR A 37 -0.93 -16.83 -10.83
CA TYR A 37 -1.04 -18.04 -10.02
C TYR A 37 -1.06 -19.29 -10.89
N ASN A 38 -0.17 -20.23 -10.60
CA ASN A 38 -0.18 -21.56 -11.18
C ASN A 38 -1.06 -22.50 -10.30
N ASP A 39 -2.35 -22.54 -10.59
CA ASP A 39 -3.32 -23.36 -9.88
C ASP A 39 -3.39 -24.75 -10.52
N ASN A 40 -2.54 -25.67 -10.07
CA ASN A 40 -2.49 -27.06 -10.57
C ASN A 40 -2.37 -27.15 -12.11
N GLY A 41 -1.49 -26.36 -12.71
CA GLY A 41 -1.28 -26.32 -14.16
C GLY A 41 -2.28 -25.45 -14.91
N LYS A 42 -3.14 -24.72 -14.22
CA LYS A 42 -4.03 -23.71 -14.79
C LYS A 42 -3.57 -22.32 -14.43
N LEU A 43 -3.38 -21.49 -15.44
CA LEU A 43 -3.03 -20.08 -15.22
C LEU A 43 -4.25 -19.29 -14.74
N ARG A 44 -4.13 -18.72 -13.53
CA ARG A 44 -5.11 -17.78 -12.99
C ARG A 44 -4.45 -16.41 -12.77
N LEU A 45 -5.17 -15.36 -13.13
CA LEU A 45 -4.70 -13.99 -13.12
C LEU A 45 -5.61 -13.15 -12.21
N PHE A 46 -4.98 -12.29 -11.39
CA PHE A 46 -5.73 -11.49 -10.43
C PHE A 46 -5.24 -10.05 -10.44
N SER A 47 -6.15 -9.13 -10.21
CA SER A 47 -5.85 -7.84 -9.60
C SER A 47 -5.70 -8.02 -8.08
N ARG A 48 -5.50 -6.95 -7.33
CA ARG A 48 -5.35 -7.04 -5.87
C ARG A 48 -6.47 -7.80 -5.16
N SER A 49 -7.70 -7.70 -5.64
CA SER A 49 -8.89 -8.24 -4.96
C SER A 49 -9.76 -9.16 -5.83
N ASN A 50 -9.59 -9.15 -7.15
CA ASN A 50 -10.48 -9.82 -8.07
C ASN A 50 -9.74 -10.71 -9.06
N GLU A 51 -10.29 -11.88 -9.36
CA GLU A 51 -9.84 -12.69 -10.48
C GLU A 51 -10.20 -12.02 -11.80
N LEU A 52 -9.27 -12.02 -12.73
CA LEU A 52 -9.39 -11.39 -14.04
C LEU A 52 -9.62 -12.49 -15.10
N THR A 53 -10.84 -12.57 -15.59
CA THR A 53 -11.25 -13.59 -16.58
C THR A 53 -11.45 -13.01 -17.98
N LYS A 54 -11.72 -11.71 -18.09
CA LYS A 54 -11.92 -11.04 -19.37
C LYS A 54 -10.58 -10.74 -20.05
N GLU A 55 -10.48 -10.93 -21.34
CA GLU A 55 -9.24 -10.76 -22.12
C GLU A 55 -8.67 -9.34 -22.05
N ASP A 56 -9.53 -8.33 -22.03
CA ASP A 56 -9.18 -6.92 -21.86
C ASP A 56 -9.00 -6.49 -20.39
N GLY A 57 -9.09 -7.44 -19.45
CA GLY A 57 -9.03 -7.19 -18.03
C GLY A 57 -7.76 -6.46 -17.62
N LEU A 58 -7.92 -5.43 -16.79
CA LEU A 58 -6.87 -4.56 -16.25
C LEU A 58 -6.00 -3.95 -17.39
N GLY A 59 -6.65 -3.33 -18.38
CA GLY A 59 -5.96 -2.58 -19.43
C GLY A 59 -4.97 -3.42 -20.26
N GLY A 60 -5.32 -4.68 -20.55
CA GLY A 60 -4.47 -5.55 -21.38
C GLY A 60 -3.56 -6.51 -20.61
N PHE A 61 -3.51 -6.45 -19.27
CA PHE A 61 -2.71 -7.37 -18.46
C PHE A 61 -3.03 -8.83 -18.75
N VAL A 62 -4.31 -9.20 -18.82
CA VAL A 62 -4.73 -10.58 -19.07
C VAL A 62 -4.23 -11.04 -20.45
N LYS A 63 -4.41 -10.24 -21.49
CA LYS A 63 -3.91 -10.53 -22.85
C LYS A 63 -2.39 -10.69 -22.87
N TYR A 64 -1.67 -9.80 -22.19
CA TYR A 64 -0.20 -9.85 -22.09
C TYR A 64 0.29 -11.15 -21.43
N MET A 65 -0.36 -11.59 -20.33
CA MET A 65 0.02 -12.82 -19.62
C MET A 65 -0.45 -14.09 -20.34
N ARG A 66 -1.63 -14.09 -20.99
CA ARG A 66 -2.11 -15.22 -21.78
C ARG A 66 -1.19 -15.53 -22.97
N ALA A 67 -0.64 -14.52 -23.61
CA ALA A 67 0.37 -14.71 -24.65
C ALA A 67 1.66 -15.41 -24.16
N ARG A 68 1.87 -15.48 -22.84
CA ARG A 68 3.02 -16.12 -22.17
C ARG A 68 2.62 -17.36 -21.35
N GLU A 69 1.38 -17.80 -21.41
CA GLU A 69 0.79 -18.83 -20.54
C GLU A 69 1.65 -20.08 -20.45
N ARG A 70 2.04 -20.67 -21.59
CA ARG A 70 2.90 -21.86 -21.63
C ARG A 70 4.21 -21.63 -20.88
N LYS A 71 4.89 -20.53 -21.17
CA LYS A 71 6.18 -20.18 -20.53
C LYS A 71 6.04 -19.93 -19.02
N ILE A 72 4.89 -19.36 -18.61
CA ILE A 72 4.57 -19.17 -17.19
C ILE A 72 4.36 -20.52 -16.51
N LEU A 73 3.52 -21.39 -17.05
CA LEU A 73 3.20 -22.68 -16.47
C LEU A 73 4.40 -23.63 -16.43
N ASP A 74 5.32 -23.54 -17.41
CA ASP A 74 6.55 -24.34 -17.46
C ASP A 74 7.58 -23.90 -16.39
N ASN A 75 7.53 -22.64 -15.91
CA ASN A 75 8.57 -22.06 -15.03
C ASN A 75 8.08 -21.55 -13.69
N LEU A 76 6.80 -21.27 -13.51
CA LEU A 76 6.21 -20.95 -12.21
C LEU A 76 5.73 -22.24 -11.56
N PRO A 77 6.33 -22.68 -10.43
CA PRO A 77 5.94 -23.95 -9.82
C PRO A 77 4.45 -23.99 -9.45
N VAL A 78 3.88 -25.19 -9.46
CA VAL A 78 2.49 -25.41 -9.06
C VAL A 78 2.25 -24.92 -7.63
N GLY A 79 1.18 -24.17 -7.41
CA GLY A 79 0.84 -23.58 -6.13
C GLY A 79 1.54 -22.26 -5.83
N TYR A 80 2.51 -21.83 -6.66
CA TYR A 80 3.19 -20.57 -6.48
C TYR A 80 2.43 -19.39 -7.09
N VAL A 81 2.59 -18.22 -6.47
CA VAL A 81 2.02 -16.96 -6.95
C VAL A 81 3.14 -15.94 -7.17
N LEU A 82 3.28 -15.46 -8.39
CA LEU A 82 4.18 -14.38 -8.74
C LEU A 82 3.40 -13.05 -8.73
N TYR A 83 3.83 -12.12 -7.88
CA TYR A 83 3.25 -10.78 -7.80
C TYR A 83 4.07 -9.77 -8.57
N GLY A 84 3.39 -8.80 -9.15
CA GLY A 84 4.02 -7.72 -9.89
C GLY A 84 3.15 -6.50 -10.04
N GLU A 85 3.77 -5.45 -10.57
CA GLU A 85 3.12 -4.19 -10.86
C GLU A 85 2.87 -4.08 -12.37
N TRP A 86 1.62 -3.82 -12.75
CA TRP A 86 1.20 -3.54 -14.12
C TRP A 86 1.14 -2.04 -14.33
N LEU A 87 2.06 -1.49 -15.11
CA LEU A 87 2.30 -0.05 -15.21
C LEU A 87 1.28 0.73 -16.03
N GLU A 88 0.52 0.11 -16.91
CA GLU A 88 -0.41 0.84 -17.79
C GLU A 88 -1.57 1.54 -17.05
N GLN A 89 -1.72 1.33 -15.74
CA GLN A 89 -2.81 1.85 -14.93
C GLN A 89 -2.40 2.93 -13.91
N GLY A 90 -1.12 3.26 -13.82
CA GLY A 90 -0.62 4.28 -12.89
C GLY A 90 -0.69 5.71 -13.44
N LYS A 91 -0.23 6.66 -12.64
CA LYS A 91 -0.28 8.11 -12.93
C LYS A 91 1.08 8.73 -13.23
N ILE A 92 2.18 8.03 -12.94
CA ILE A 92 3.53 8.53 -13.20
C ILE A 92 3.79 8.45 -14.71
N PRO A 93 4.58 9.38 -15.30
CA PRO A 93 4.81 9.44 -16.75
C PRO A 93 5.25 8.13 -17.40
N TYR A 94 5.99 7.27 -16.69
CA TYR A 94 6.40 5.97 -17.24
C TYR A 94 5.21 5.03 -17.53
N ASN A 95 4.05 5.22 -16.91
CA ASN A 95 2.84 4.47 -17.24
C ASN A 95 2.36 4.74 -18.67
N SER A 96 2.49 5.99 -19.12
CA SER A 96 2.23 6.35 -20.53
C SER A 96 3.24 5.71 -21.47
N LEU A 97 4.51 5.60 -21.07
CA LEU A 97 5.54 4.91 -21.86
C LEU A 97 5.27 3.41 -21.98
N ALA A 98 4.79 2.78 -20.90
CA ALA A 98 4.38 1.39 -20.93
C ALA A 98 3.21 1.15 -21.89
N LYS A 99 2.16 1.99 -21.85
CA LYS A 99 1.04 1.94 -22.81
C LYS A 99 1.48 2.08 -24.27
N GLN A 100 2.54 2.85 -24.52
CA GLN A 100 3.12 3.06 -25.85
C GLN A 100 4.09 1.95 -26.26
N GLY A 101 4.34 0.94 -25.41
CA GLY A 101 5.31 -0.13 -25.65
C GLY A 101 6.77 0.33 -25.65
N LYS A 102 7.07 1.50 -25.08
CA LYS A 102 8.43 2.06 -24.99
C LYS A 102 9.23 1.49 -23.83
N ILE A 103 8.56 0.96 -22.82
CA ILE A 103 9.13 0.19 -21.71
C ILE A 103 8.27 -1.04 -21.45
N GLU A 104 8.82 -2.00 -20.71
CA GLU A 104 8.04 -3.18 -20.30
C GLU A 104 6.85 -2.76 -19.43
N PRO A 105 5.66 -3.34 -19.64
CA PRO A 105 4.48 -2.96 -18.87
C PRO A 105 4.37 -3.69 -17.53
N TYR A 106 5.16 -4.75 -17.28
CA TYR A 106 5.07 -5.59 -16.09
C TYR A 106 6.42 -5.76 -15.41
N TYR A 107 6.42 -5.62 -14.07
CA TYR A 107 7.59 -5.82 -13.24
C TYR A 107 7.24 -6.67 -12.01
N ALA A 108 7.83 -7.86 -11.92
CA ALA A 108 7.67 -8.75 -10.78
C ALA A 108 8.38 -8.19 -9.54
N PHE A 109 7.80 -8.38 -8.35
CA PHE A 109 8.39 -7.89 -7.10
C PHE A 109 8.36 -8.89 -5.93
N ASP A 110 7.45 -9.88 -5.91
CA ASP A 110 7.40 -10.92 -4.89
C ASP A 110 6.99 -12.26 -5.48
N LEU A 111 7.48 -13.35 -4.88
CA LEU A 111 7.08 -14.72 -5.14
C LEU A 111 6.59 -15.34 -3.84
N VAL A 112 5.43 -15.97 -3.88
CA VAL A 112 4.86 -16.71 -2.74
C VAL A 112 4.84 -18.19 -3.09
N SER A 113 5.52 -19.00 -2.27
CA SER A 113 5.60 -20.45 -2.43
C SER A 113 4.43 -21.20 -1.79
N LYS A 114 3.70 -20.57 -0.85
CA LYS A 114 2.56 -21.18 -0.18
C LYS A 114 1.52 -20.16 0.26
N LEU A 115 0.26 -20.45 -0.04
CA LEU A 115 -0.90 -19.75 0.48
C LEU A 115 -1.57 -20.63 1.55
N ILE A 116 -1.78 -20.07 2.75
CA ILE A 116 -2.47 -20.76 3.84
C ILE A 116 -3.71 -19.93 4.18
N ASN A 117 -4.89 -20.52 4.12
CA ASN A 117 -6.13 -19.86 4.52
C ASN A 117 -6.03 -19.41 5.98
N THR A 118 -6.39 -18.16 6.24
CA THR A 118 -6.45 -17.60 7.59
C THR A 118 -7.87 -17.12 7.89
N PRO A 119 -8.36 -17.30 9.12
CA PRO A 119 -9.68 -16.82 9.52
C PRO A 119 -9.71 -15.32 9.88
N THR A 120 -8.70 -14.53 9.53
CA THR A 120 -8.62 -13.12 9.88
C THR A 120 -9.39 -12.24 8.89
N GLU A 121 -10.11 -11.22 9.39
CA GLU A 121 -10.88 -10.29 8.57
C GLU A 121 -9.99 -9.47 7.59
N ASP A 122 -8.72 -9.25 7.93
CA ASP A 122 -7.82 -8.39 7.16
C ASP A 122 -7.06 -9.11 6.04
N GLU A 123 -6.87 -10.44 6.15
CA GLU A 123 -6.15 -11.25 5.18
C GLU A 123 -6.79 -12.62 5.01
N ASP A 124 -7.18 -12.96 3.79
CA ASP A 124 -7.76 -14.28 3.48
C ASP A 124 -6.71 -15.41 3.55
N PHE A 125 -5.41 -15.06 3.46
CA PHE A 125 -4.31 -16.02 3.41
C PHE A 125 -3.07 -15.53 4.16
N THR A 126 -2.41 -16.44 4.88
CA THR A 126 -1.00 -16.29 5.23
C THR A 126 -0.14 -16.69 4.04
N ARG A 127 0.91 -15.93 3.76
CA ARG A 127 1.81 -16.12 2.62
C ARG A 127 3.18 -16.51 3.10
N VAL A 128 3.74 -17.57 2.53
CA VAL A 128 5.15 -17.92 2.70
C VAL A 128 5.89 -17.36 1.49
N PHE A 129 6.67 -16.32 1.70
CA PHE A 129 7.42 -15.67 0.64
C PHE A 129 8.71 -16.43 0.33
N ALA A 130 9.02 -16.52 -0.95
CA ALA A 130 10.31 -16.99 -1.42
C ALA A 130 11.35 -15.87 -1.28
N SER A 131 12.62 -16.24 -1.32
CA SER A 131 13.73 -15.28 -1.34
C SER A 131 13.67 -14.39 -2.59
N ILE A 132 14.27 -13.20 -2.50
CA ILE A 132 14.36 -12.28 -3.64
C ILE A 132 15.11 -12.93 -4.80
N LYS A 133 16.15 -13.72 -4.51
CA LYS A 133 16.91 -14.46 -5.51
C LYS A 133 16.02 -15.45 -6.27
N GLU A 134 15.25 -16.25 -5.57
CA GLU A 134 14.33 -17.23 -6.17
C GLU A 134 13.26 -16.54 -7.03
N MET A 135 12.68 -15.45 -6.53
CA MET A 135 11.72 -14.63 -7.29
C MET A 135 12.31 -14.14 -8.62
N LYS A 136 13.55 -13.61 -8.60
CA LYS A 136 14.27 -13.14 -9.80
C LYS A 136 14.53 -14.27 -10.79
N GLU A 137 14.94 -15.44 -10.29
CA GLU A 137 15.20 -16.61 -11.13
C GLU A 137 13.92 -17.07 -11.85
N VAL A 138 12.80 -17.16 -11.13
CA VAL A 138 11.49 -17.51 -11.72
C VAL A 138 11.05 -16.46 -12.75
N ALA A 139 11.09 -15.18 -12.39
CA ALA A 139 10.71 -14.10 -13.30
C ALA A 139 11.55 -14.12 -14.59
N ASN A 140 12.88 -14.29 -14.47
CA ASN A 140 13.80 -14.35 -15.61
C ASN A 140 13.52 -15.56 -16.52
N LYS A 141 13.24 -16.73 -15.97
CA LYS A 141 12.90 -17.94 -16.76
C LYS A 141 11.60 -17.73 -17.55
N ILE A 142 10.62 -17.04 -16.98
CA ILE A 142 9.38 -16.66 -17.65
C ILE A 142 9.64 -15.57 -18.72
N GLY A 143 10.73 -14.79 -18.57
CA GLY A 143 11.04 -13.62 -19.41
C GLY A 143 10.28 -12.38 -18.98
N LEU A 144 10.04 -12.23 -17.68
CA LEU A 144 9.45 -11.04 -17.06
C LEU A 144 10.55 -10.22 -16.38
N ARG A 145 10.42 -8.89 -16.44
CA ARG A 145 11.30 -7.98 -15.69
C ARG A 145 10.95 -8.00 -14.22
N THR A 146 11.92 -7.64 -13.37
CA THR A 146 11.72 -7.39 -11.94
C THR A 146 11.83 -5.91 -11.64
N VAL A 147 11.18 -5.45 -10.57
CA VAL A 147 11.34 -4.06 -10.11
C VAL A 147 12.82 -3.73 -9.90
N PRO A 148 13.26 -2.49 -10.19
CA PRO A 148 14.64 -2.08 -9.99
C PRO A 148 15.11 -2.29 -8.55
N GLU A 149 16.21 -2.97 -8.35
CA GLU A 149 16.95 -2.98 -7.09
C GLU A 149 17.91 -1.80 -7.06
N LEU A 150 17.77 -0.97 -6.05
CA LEU A 150 18.55 0.25 -5.92
C LEU A 150 19.82 0.03 -5.11
N ASP A 151 19.75 -0.82 -4.08
CA ASP A 151 20.88 -1.11 -3.21
C ASP A 151 20.61 -2.36 -2.35
N VAL A 152 21.68 -2.96 -1.83
CA VAL A 152 21.65 -3.99 -0.79
C VAL A 152 22.54 -3.53 0.34
N ILE A 153 21.94 -3.25 1.50
CA ILE A 153 22.62 -2.61 2.63
C ILE A 153 22.23 -3.25 3.97
N ASN A 154 22.99 -2.93 5.00
CA ASN A 154 22.51 -3.09 6.37
C ASN A 154 21.59 -1.94 6.73
N PHE A 155 20.39 -2.25 7.21
CA PHE A 155 19.38 -1.26 7.55
C PHE A 155 19.89 -0.28 8.62
N THR A 156 19.71 1.01 8.38
CA THR A 156 20.09 2.08 9.32
C THR A 156 18.86 2.65 10.03
N ASN A 157 18.11 3.52 9.38
CA ASN A 157 16.83 4.04 9.82
C ASN A 157 16.02 4.55 8.62
N TYR A 158 14.72 4.76 8.83
CA TYR A 158 13.79 5.11 7.75
C TYR A 158 14.01 6.53 7.19
N GLU A 159 14.43 7.48 8.01
CA GLU A 159 14.66 8.86 7.57
C GLU A 159 15.86 8.96 6.64
N GLU A 160 16.99 8.33 7.00
CA GLU A 160 18.16 8.26 6.13
C GLU A 160 17.86 7.60 4.79
N LEU A 161 17.08 6.51 4.82
CA LEU A 161 16.72 5.81 3.58
C LEU A 161 15.75 6.63 2.73
N LYS A 162 14.82 7.36 3.34
CA LYS A 162 13.94 8.29 2.64
C LYS A 162 14.76 9.39 1.95
N GLN A 163 15.64 10.04 2.67
CA GLN A 163 16.50 11.10 2.13
C GLN A 163 17.39 10.59 0.98
N LYS A 164 18.00 9.41 1.14
CA LYS A 164 18.94 8.86 0.15
C LYS A 164 18.24 8.33 -1.10
N TYR A 165 17.10 7.64 -0.96
CA TYR A 165 16.52 6.87 -2.06
C TYR A 165 15.17 7.38 -2.55
N VAL A 166 14.54 8.35 -1.89
CA VAL A 166 13.21 8.82 -2.25
C VAL A 166 13.21 10.32 -2.59
N ASP A 167 13.69 11.15 -1.66
CA ASP A 167 13.57 12.61 -1.77
C ASP A 167 14.38 13.14 -2.96
N GLY A 168 13.68 13.69 -3.97
CA GLY A 168 14.29 14.22 -5.19
C GLY A 168 14.87 13.18 -6.15
N GLN A 169 14.73 11.88 -5.85
CA GLN A 169 15.30 10.81 -6.67
C GLN A 169 14.43 10.52 -7.90
N LYS A 170 15.09 10.27 -9.03
CA LYS A 170 14.42 9.83 -10.26
C LYS A 170 14.17 8.32 -10.26
N SER A 171 13.18 7.90 -11.02
CA SER A 171 12.94 6.48 -11.30
C SER A 171 14.18 5.82 -11.90
N ALA A 172 14.44 4.58 -11.50
CA ALA A 172 15.53 3.76 -12.06
C ALA A 172 15.08 2.96 -13.30
N LEU A 173 13.84 3.14 -13.77
CA LEU A 173 13.38 2.57 -15.01
C LEU A 173 14.09 3.25 -16.20
N GLU A 174 14.53 2.44 -17.16
CA GLU A 174 15.16 2.92 -18.39
C GLU A 174 14.20 3.85 -19.17
N ASN A 175 14.77 4.83 -19.86
CA ASN A 175 14.04 5.78 -20.72
C ASN A 175 12.98 6.62 -19.98
N THR A 176 13.14 6.83 -18.67
CA THR A 176 12.24 7.69 -17.88
C THR A 176 13.03 8.81 -17.20
N ASP A 177 12.39 9.98 -17.07
CA ASP A 177 12.96 11.13 -16.36
C ASP A 177 11.95 11.68 -15.35
N CYS A 178 11.24 10.79 -14.67
CA CYS A 178 10.23 11.15 -13.67
C CYS A 178 10.74 10.91 -12.25
N ILE A 179 10.16 11.63 -11.30
CA ILE A 179 10.44 11.43 -9.88
C ILE A 179 9.89 10.07 -9.44
N ARG A 180 10.70 9.34 -8.67
CA ARG A 180 10.35 8.06 -8.07
C ARG A 180 9.20 8.22 -7.06
N GLU A 181 8.22 7.31 -7.11
CA GLU A 181 7.13 7.29 -6.13
C GLU A 181 7.63 7.02 -4.70
N GLY A 182 8.57 6.10 -4.58
CA GLY A 182 9.10 5.68 -3.29
C GLY A 182 9.95 4.42 -3.40
N ILE A 183 10.14 3.77 -2.27
CA ILE A 183 10.88 2.52 -2.16
C ILE A 183 10.11 1.48 -1.35
N VAL A 184 10.44 0.21 -1.57
CA VAL A 184 10.11 -0.91 -0.70
C VAL A 184 11.40 -1.49 -0.15
N ILE A 185 11.51 -1.53 1.17
CA ILE A 185 12.61 -2.13 1.91
C ILE A 185 12.17 -3.55 2.25
N LYS A 186 12.98 -4.56 1.92
CA LYS A 186 12.70 -5.96 2.23
C LYS A 186 13.91 -6.61 2.89
N THR A 187 13.67 -7.46 3.88
CA THR A 187 14.69 -8.40 4.35
C THR A 187 15.00 -9.43 3.27
N LEU A 188 16.20 -10.00 3.29
CA LEU A 188 16.65 -10.92 2.21
C LEU A 188 15.80 -12.19 2.13
N ASP A 189 15.24 -12.65 3.25
CA ASP A 189 14.27 -13.74 3.33
C ASP A 189 12.88 -13.38 2.78
N GLY A 190 12.63 -12.07 2.55
CA GLY A 190 11.35 -11.57 2.07
C GLY A 190 10.23 -11.53 3.12
N GLU A 191 10.50 -11.83 4.40
CA GLU A 191 9.46 -11.88 5.44
C GLU A 191 8.99 -10.50 5.87
N LYS A 192 9.93 -9.56 6.07
CA LYS A 192 9.61 -8.19 6.46
C LYS A 192 9.67 -7.27 5.25
N ARG A 193 8.69 -6.41 5.15
CA ARG A 193 8.62 -5.39 4.08
C ARG A 193 7.97 -4.12 4.55
N ILE A 194 8.62 -2.99 4.26
CA ILE A 194 8.18 -1.65 4.62
C ILE A 194 8.22 -0.78 3.37
N LYS A 195 7.21 0.05 3.14
CA LYS A 195 7.21 1.05 2.07
C LYS A 195 7.46 2.44 2.61
N ILE A 196 8.32 3.19 1.91
CA ILE A 196 8.49 4.63 2.09
C ILE A 196 8.07 5.30 0.78
N VAL A 197 7.17 6.27 0.88
CA VAL A 197 6.59 6.98 -0.28
C VAL A 197 6.97 8.45 -0.19
N GLY A 198 7.35 9.06 -1.29
CA GLY A 198 7.68 10.48 -1.37
C GLY A 198 6.48 11.36 -0.99
N ASP A 199 6.74 12.53 -0.43
CA ASP A 199 5.70 13.39 0.13
C ASP A 199 4.66 13.81 -0.91
N THR A 200 5.05 13.97 -2.18
CA THR A 200 4.15 14.28 -3.29
C THR A 200 3.21 13.14 -3.67
N PHE A 201 3.55 11.89 -3.31
CA PHE A 201 2.79 10.68 -3.63
C PHE A 201 2.07 10.10 -2.41
N GLN A 202 2.18 10.75 -1.25
CA GLN A 202 1.51 10.25 -0.04
C GLN A 202 0.00 10.42 -0.13
N GLU A 203 -0.74 9.34 0.10
CA GLU A 203 -2.20 9.36 0.28
C GLU A 203 -2.61 9.86 1.68
N VAL A 204 -1.67 9.89 2.63
CA VAL A 204 -1.86 10.37 4.00
C VAL A 204 -0.78 11.37 4.35
N ARG A 205 -1.16 12.60 4.70
CA ARG A 205 -0.23 13.66 5.12
C ARG A 205 0.27 13.41 6.54
N THR A 206 1.56 13.65 6.77
CA THR A 206 2.09 13.78 8.13
C THR A 206 1.72 15.18 8.64
N ILE A 207 0.71 15.26 9.50
CA ILE A 207 0.36 16.54 10.16
C ILE A 207 1.39 16.74 11.27
N LYS A 208 2.31 17.69 11.09
CA LYS A 208 3.09 18.23 12.21
C LYS A 208 2.09 18.88 13.16
N ASN A 209 2.20 18.58 14.47
CA ASN A 209 1.33 19.10 15.54
C ASN A 209 1.21 20.63 15.49
N THR A 210 0.33 21.15 14.66
CA THR A 210 -0.21 22.49 14.79
C THR A 210 -1.52 22.35 15.56
N GLU A 211 -1.69 23.17 16.58
CA GLU A 211 -2.88 23.21 17.44
C GLU A 211 -4.14 23.37 16.59
N THR A 212 -4.76 22.26 16.23
CA THR A 212 -6.04 22.27 15.54
C THR A 212 -7.15 22.23 16.57
N LYS A 213 -8.01 23.23 16.53
CA LYS A 213 -9.13 23.43 17.48
C LYS A 213 -10.25 22.37 17.37
N SER A 214 -10.22 21.51 16.33
CA SER A 214 -11.23 20.49 16.10
C SER A 214 -10.72 19.09 16.46
N PRO A 215 -11.48 18.28 17.22
CA PRO A 215 -11.14 16.88 17.48
C PRO A 215 -11.09 16.02 16.21
N PHE A 216 -11.72 16.47 15.12
CA PHE A 216 -11.73 15.78 13.83
C PHE A 216 -10.63 16.23 12.86
N ALA A 217 -9.79 17.20 13.25
CA ALA A 217 -8.69 17.69 12.40
C ALA A 217 -7.69 16.59 11.98
N PHE A 218 -7.68 15.45 12.69
CA PHE A 218 -6.87 14.30 12.27
C PHE A 218 -7.34 13.73 10.90
N LEU A 219 -8.57 13.99 10.48
CA LEU A 219 -9.09 13.55 9.17
C LEU A 219 -8.44 14.30 8.00
N ASP A 220 -7.97 15.54 8.21
CA ASP A 220 -7.34 16.35 7.16
C ASP A 220 -6.08 15.68 6.60
N ARG A 221 -5.42 14.82 7.38
CA ARG A 221 -4.26 14.05 6.93
C ARG A 221 -4.58 13.07 5.80
N TYR A 222 -5.85 12.65 5.69
CA TYR A 222 -6.31 11.69 4.68
C TYR A 222 -6.80 12.37 3.40
N ILE A 223 -7.03 13.68 3.43
CA ILE A 223 -7.46 14.49 2.28
C ILE A 223 -6.22 15.08 1.61
N THR A 224 -5.61 14.31 0.72
CA THR A 224 -4.38 14.70 0.02
C THR A 224 -4.65 14.97 -1.46
N PRO A 225 -3.82 15.80 -2.13
CA PRO A 225 -3.96 16.02 -3.57
C PRO A 225 -3.96 14.72 -4.39
N MET A 226 -3.13 13.73 -3.98
CA MET A 226 -3.07 12.43 -4.64
C MET A 226 -4.40 11.69 -4.52
N ARG A 227 -4.99 11.63 -3.31
CA ARG A 227 -6.27 10.97 -3.08
C ARG A 227 -7.42 11.69 -3.79
N ILE A 228 -7.42 13.03 -3.77
CA ILE A 228 -8.40 13.83 -4.53
C ILE A 228 -8.29 13.53 -6.02
N ASN A 229 -7.09 13.51 -6.58
CA ASN A 229 -6.89 13.19 -8.00
C ASN A 229 -7.33 11.77 -8.35
N LYS A 230 -7.05 10.79 -7.47
CA LYS A 230 -7.51 9.40 -7.62
C LYS A 230 -9.05 9.34 -7.64
N PHE A 231 -9.70 10.06 -6.74
CA PHE A 231 -11.16 10.19 -6.71
C PHE A 231 -11.70 10.84 -7.98
N LEU A 232 -11.17 11.98 -8.41
CA LEU A 232 -11.62 12.67 -9.62
C LEU A 232 -11.50 11.77 -10.86
N THR A 233 -10.38 11.05 -11.00
CA THR A 233 -10.21 10.05 -12.07
C THR A 233 -11.24 8.93 -11.99
N ALA A 234 -11.53 8.42 -10.78
CA ALA A 234 -12.51 7.35 -10.58
C ALA A 234 -13.94 7.76 -10.98
N ILE A 235 -14.28 9.04 -10.84
CA ILE A 235 -15.57 9.58 -11.27
C ILE A 235 -15.56 10.14 -12.72
N GLY A 236 -14.43 9.99 -13.45
CA GLY A 236 -14.31 10.37 -14.87
C GLY A 236 -13.99 11.85 -15.11
N ILE A 237 -13.44 12.56 -14.13
CA ILE A 237 -13.09 13.99 -14.23
C ILE A 237 -11.57 14.15 -14.11
N ASP A 238 -10.88 14.45 -15.20
CA ASP A 238 -9.42 14.65 -15.18
C ASP A 238 -9.01 16.07 -14.77
N LYS A 239 -9.75 17.07 -15.26
CA LYS A 239 -9.51 18.50 -14.97
C LYS A 239 -10.81 19.16 -14.54
N PRO A 240 -11.08 19.27 -13.23
CA PRO A 240 -12.34 19.80 -12.75
C PRO A 240 -12.51 21.28 -13.10
N THR A 241 -13.70 21.62 -13.57
CA THR A 241 -14.17 22.98 -13.83
C THR A 241 -15.24 23.36 -12.78
N LYS A 242 -15.74 24.60 -12.81
CA LYS A 242 -16.83 25.00 -11.90
C LYS A 242 -18.13 24.24 -12.16
N GLU A 243 -18.34 23.86 -13.41
CA GLU A 243 -19.54 23.12 -13.86
C GLU A 243 -19.56 21.70 -13.27
N ASP A 244 -18.39 21.10 -13.01
CA ASP A 244 -18.27 19.75 -12.48
C ASP A 244 -18.58 19.67 -10.97
N TYR A 245 -18.61 20.79 -10.25
CA TYR A 245 -18.80 20.80 -8.79
C TYR A 245 -20.04 20.03 -8.33
N ARG A 246 -21.16 20.17 -9.03
CA ARG A 246 -22.40 19.48 -8.68
C ARG A 246 -22.24 17.95 -8.76
N GLU A 247 -21.56 17.45 -9.79
CA GLU A 247 -21.31 16.01 -9.95
C GLU A 247 -20.28 15.50 -8.94
N ILE A 248 -19.25 16.27 -8.66
CA ILE A 248 -18.25 15.96 -7.63
C ILE A 248 -18.95 15.80 -6.28
N PHE A 249 -19.78 16.76 -5.88
CA PHE A 249 -20.49 16.72 -4.58
C PHE A 249 -21.44 15.53 -4.44
N LYS A 250 -22.06 15.08 -5.52
CA LYS A 250 -22.93 13.89 -5.49
C LYS A 250 -22.18 12.57 -5.27
N LYS A 251 -20.88 12.55 -5.51
CA LYS A 251 -20.04 11.33 -5.48
C LYS A 251 -19.00 11.34 -4.36
N LEU A 252 -19.14 12.25 -3.37
CA LEU A 252 -18.16 12.32 -2.25
C LEU A 252 -18.06 11.03 -1.43
N ASP A 253 -19.09 10.20 -1.42
CA ASP A 253 -19.08 8.91 -0.72
C ASP A 253 -17.97 8.00 -1.27
N VAL A 254 -17.62 8.10 -2.55
CA VAL A 254 -16.53 7.31 -3.16
C VAL A 254 -15.19 7.59 -2.50
N ILE A 255 -14.87 8.87 -2.20
CA ILE A 255 -13.61 9.20 -1.51
C ILE A 255 -13.68 8.80 -0.02
N ALA A 256 -14.85 8.89 0.61
CA ALA A 256 -15.04 8.45 1.99
C ALA A 256 -14.85 6.94 2.13
N GLU A 257 -15.42 6.14 1.22
CA GLU A 257 -15.24 4.70 1.17
C GLU A 257 -13.78 4.30 0.89
N ASP A 258 -13.08 5.00 -0.01
CA ASP A 258 -11.65 4.77 -0.26
C ASP A 258 -10.83 5.02 1.00
N ILE A 259 -11.07 6.12 1.73
CA ILE A 259 -10.40 6.43 2.99
C ILE A 259 -10.67 5.35 4.04
N LEU A 260 -11.93 4.97 4.25
CA LEU A 260 -12.32 3.96 5.23
C LEU A 260 -11.74 2.59 4.90
N THR A 261 -11.71 2.23 3.61
CA THR A 261 -11.17 0.94 3.17
C THR A 261 -9.65 0.87 3.32
N GLU A 262 -8.94 1.92 2.92
CA GLU A 262 -7.48 1.93 2.89
C GLU A 262 -6.85 2.25 4.26
N GLU A 263 -7.50 3.07 5.10
CA GLU A 263 -6.91 3.64 6.30
C GLU A 263 -7.64 3.25 7.61
N LYS A 264 -8.59 2.31 7.56
CA LYS A 264 -9.44 1.88 8.70
C LYS A 264 -8.67 1.70 10.01
N GLU A 265 -7.59 0.91 9.98
CA GLU A 265 -6.79 0.64 11.18
C GLU A 265 -6.17 1.90 11.78
N GLN A 266 -5.66 2.80 10.92
CA GLN A 266 -5.01 4.01 11.38
C GLN A 266 -6.03 5.01 11.92
N ILE A 267 -7.19 5.11 11.27
CA ILE A 267 -8.32 5.93 11.75
C ILE A 267 -8.77 5.44 13.13
N LEU A 268 -8.93 4.13 13.33
CA LEU A 268 -9.29 3.57 14.63
C LEU A 268 -8.24 3.86 15.71
N LYS A 269 -6.94 3.80 15.38
CA LYS A 269 -5.86 4.20 16.31
C LYS A 269 -5.94 5.67 16.67
N ASP A 270 -6.19 6.55 15.71
CA ASP A 270 -6.30 7.98 15.94
C ASP A 270 -7.53 8.31 16.79
N ILE A 271 -8.67 7.68 16.52
CA ILE A 271 -9.89 7.80 17.35
C ILE A 271 -9.63 7.32 18.78
N ASN A 272 -9.04 6.14 18.96
CA ASN A 272 -8.70 5.62 20.28
C ASN A 272 -7.78 6.55 21.08
N ARG A 273 -6.79 7.17 20.39
CA ARG A 273 -5.91 8.15 21.01
C ARG A 273 -6.67 9.39 21.46
N ILE A 274 -7.61 9.90 20.64
CA ILE A 274 -8.45 11.05 20.99
C ILE A 274 -9.35 10.71 22.17
N ILE A 275 -10.01 9.54 22.15
CA ILE A 275 -10.86 9.07 23.26
C ILE A 275 -10.04 9.01 24.55
N LYS A 276 -8.86 8.37 24.53
CA LYS A 276 -7.99 8.29 25.72
C LYS A 276 -7.57 9.67 26.21
N LYS A 277 -7.23 10.59 25.29
CA LYS A 277 -6.75 11.93 25.66
C LYS A 277 -7.87 12.84 26.20
N GLN A 278 -9.10 12.71 25.71
CA GLN A 278 -10.21 13.59 26.05
C GLN A 278 -11.17 12.96 27.06
N ALA A 279 -11.54 11.69 26.88
CA ALA A 279 -12.52 11.03 27.74
C ALA A 279 -11.96 10.59 29.08
N VAL A 280 -10.72 10.08 29.11
CA VAL A 280 -10.11 9.55 30.35
C VAL A 280 -9.95 10.63 31.44
N PRO A 281 -9.45 11.84 31.17
CA PRO A 281 -9.42 12.91 32.16
C PRO A 281 -10.81 13.28 32.69
N ASN A 282 -11.81 13.40 31.82
CA ASN A 282 -13.18 13.72 32.23
C ASN A 282 -13.80 12.62 33.08
N ILE A 283 -13.55 11.35 32.74
CA ILE A 283 -13.99 10.20 33.57
C ILE A 283 -13.31 10.24 34.93
N LYS A 284 -12.01 10.50 34.97
CA LYS A 284 -11.24 10.62 36.22
C LYS A 284 -11.83 11.73 37.11
N GLU A 285 -12.02 12.93 36.58
CA GLU A 285 -12.61 14.07 37.28
C GLU A 285 -14.01 13.74 37.79
N TYR A 286 -14.86 13.10 36.96
CA TYR A 286 -16.19 12.66 37.38
C TYR A 286 -16.14 11.65 38.53
N VAL A 287 -15.27 10.65 38.45
CA VAL A 287 -15.11 9.65 39.52
C VAL A 287 -14.61 10.28 40.81
N GLU A 288 -13.62 11.18 40.74
CA GLU A 288 -13.11 11.93 41.87
C GLU A 288 -14.19 12.79 42.51
N SER A 289 -15.01 13.51 41.71
CA SER A 289 -16.13 14.31 42.23
C SER A 289 -17.19 13.48 42.96
N LYS A 290 -17.50 12.29 42.44
CA LYS A 290 -18.42 11.34 43.07
C LYS A 290 -17.84 10.76 44.38
N TRP A 291 -16.53 10.44 44.39
CA TRP A 291 -15.83 9.96 45.56
C TRP A 291 -15.85 11.01 46.70
N TYR A 292 -15.54 12.27 46.42
CA TYR A 292 -15.61 13.35 47.40
C TYR A 292 -17.02 13.54 47.95
N LYS A 293 -18.02 13.49 47.08
CA LYS A 293 -19.42 13.60 47.53
C LYS A 293 -19.81 12.45 48.42
N TRP A 294 -19.44 11.22 48.09
CA TRP A 294 -19.69 10.05 48.90
C TRP A 294 -18.99 10.13 50.29
N GLN A 295 -17.74 10.61 50.33
CA GLN A 295 -17.04 10.84 51.60
C GLN A 295 -17.74 11.90 52.46
N LEU A 296 -18.17 13.01 51.88
CA LEU A 296 -18.93 14.05 52.57
C LEU A 296 -20.24 13.49 53.18
N ASP A 297 -20.98 12.72 52.40
CA ASP A 297 -22.24 12.10 52.83
C ASP A 297 -22.02 11.10 53.99
N MET A 298 -20.89 10.43 54.02
CA MET A 298 -20.53 9.54 55.12
C MET A 298 -20.14 10.29 56.39
N LEU A 299 -19.52 11.46 56.29
CA LEU A 299 -19.15 12.31 57.42
C LEU A 299 -20.33 13.06 58.03
N THR A 300 -21.36 13.39 57.23
CA THR A 300 -22.53 14.11 57.66
C THR A 300 -23.66 13.25 58.21
N LYS A 301 -23.55 11.93 58.07
CA LYS A 301 -24.47 10.92 58.64
C LYS A 301 -24.05 10.40 60.02
N LYS A 302 -23.06 10.99 60.63
CA LYS A 302 -22.70 10.81 62.05
C LYS A 302 -23.22 12.00 62.86
#